data_43ad7141664e66f2c1d0f110a2c41b9c
#
_entry.id   43ad7141664e66f2c1d0f110a2c41b9c
#
_cell.length_a   1.000
_cell.length_b   1.000
_cell.length_c   1.000
_cell.angle_alpha   90.00
_cell.angle_beta   90.00
_cell.angle_gamma   90.00
#
_symmetry.space_group_name_H-M   'P 1'
#
loop_
_entity.id
_entity.type
_entity.pdbx_description
1 polymer ?
#
loop_
_entity_poly.entity_id
_entity_poly.type
_entity_poly.pdbx_seq_one_letter_code
_entity_poly.pdbx_strand_id
1 'polypeptide(L)'
;MAISKILIVDDSKTELMFLTDLLQKNGFVVRTAENADEAFKRLADQKPDLILMDVVMPGQNGFQLTRAINRTPEYADVPIIICTSKSLETDRVWGMRQGARDYITKPVNAAELFAKIKALD
;
A
#
# COMPACT_ATOMS: atom_id res chain seq x y z
N MET A 1 14.17 -0.60 -11.90
CA MET A 1 13.70 -2.00 -11.88
C MET A 1 12.19 -2.05 -11.87
N ALA A 2 11.64 -2.98 -12.59
CA ALA A 2 10.19 -3.12 -12.67
C ALA A 2 9.60 -3.62 -11.35
N ILE A 3 8.48 -3.05 -10.94
CA ILE A 3 7.72 -3.53 -9.79
C ILE A 3 7.07 -4.86 -10.18
N SER A 4 7.28 -5.90 -9.37
CA SER A 4 6.65 -7.19 -9.58
C SER A 4 5.97 -7.75 -8.34
N LYS A 5 6.47 -7.44 -7.15
CA LYS A 5 5.95 -7.95 -5.87
C LYS A 5 5.26 -6.82 -5.11
N ILE A 6 3.99 -7.00 -4.83
CA ILE A 6 3.17 -5.99 -4.15
C ILE A 6 2.59 -6.57 -2.88
N LEU A 7 2.76 -5.83 -1.78
CA LEU A 7 2.10 -6.13 -0.51
C LEU A 7 0.91 -5.20 -0.36
N ILE A 8 -0.27 -5.77 -0.10
CA ILE A 8 -1.48 -4.98 0.16
C ILE A 8 -1.80 -5.08 1.65
N VAL A 9 -1.93 -3.94 2.30
CA VAL A 9 -2.29 -3.85 3.73
C VAL A 9 -3.66 -3.21 3.85
N ASP A 10 -4.65 -3.99 4.26
CA ASP A 10 -6.04 -3.55 4.37
C ASP A 10 -6.78 -4.55 5.26
N ASP A 11 -7.63 -4.09 6.18
CA ASP A 11 -8.39 -4.98 7.04
C ASP A 11 -9.67 -5.51 6.38
N SER A 12 -10.06 -4.97 5.24
CA SER A 12 -11.23 -5.42 4.49
C SER A 12 -10.87 -6.59 3.59
N LYS A 13 -11.40 -7.77 3.88
CA LYS A 13 -11.17 -8.96 3.04
C LYS A 13 -11.70 -8.76 1.63
N THR A 14 -12.81 -8.07 1.47
CA THR A 14 -13.38 -7.78 0.16
C THR A 14 -12.44 -6.93 -0.67
N GLU A 15 -11.85 -5.90 -0.07
CA GLU A 15 -10.90 -5.03 -0.75
C GLU A 15 -9.62 -5.79 -1.10
N LEU A 16 -9.13 -6.61 -0.18
CA LEU A 16 -7.95 -7.45 -0.45
C LEU A 16 -8.18 -8.38 -1.62
N MET A 17 -9.36 -9.02 -1.70
CA MET A 17 -9.71 -9.90 -2.81
C MET A 17 -9.77 -9.15 -4.12
N PHE A 18 -10.41 -7.99 -4.12
CA PHE A 18 -10.55 -7.16 -5.33
C PHE A 18 -9.18 -6.75 -5.87
N LEU A 19 -8.34 -6.19 -5.02
CA LEU A 19 -7.01 -5.71 -5.43
C LEU A 19 -6.08 -6.87 -5.81
N THR A 20 -6.14 -7.97 -5.07
CA THR A 20 -5.34 -9.16 -5.37
C THR A 20 -5.68 -9.70 -6.75
N ASP A 21 -6.98 -9.88 -7.04
CA ASP A 21 -7.43 -10.38 -8.33
C ASP A 21 -7.00 -9.45 -9.47
N LEU A 22 -7.21 -8.16 -9.30
CA LEU A 22 -6.84 -7.15 -10.28
C LEU A 22 -5.35 -7.18 -10.59
N LEU A 23 -4.51 -7.22 -9.57
CA LEU A 23 -3.07 -7.17 -9.74
C LEU A 23 -2.51 -8.50 -10.27
N GLN A 24 -3.01 -9.64 -9.78
CA GLN A 24 -2.56 -10.95 -10.27
C GLN A 24 -2.88 -11.14 -11.75
N LYS A 25 -4.03 -10.68 -12.19
CA LYS A 25 -4.41 -10.74 -13.62
C LYS A 25 -3.48 -9.93 -14.51
N ASN A 26 -2.78 -8.97 -13.92
CA ASN A 26 -1.83 -8.12 -14.65
C ASN A 26 -0.37 -8.51 -14.38
N GLY A 27 -0.14 -9.71 -13.87
CA GLY A 27 1.20 -10.30 -13.77
C GLY A 27 1.97 -9.99 -12.49
N PHE A 28 1.34 -9.34 -11.51
CA PHE A 28 2.01 -9.04 -10.24
C PHE A 28 1.90 -10.22 -9.27
N VAL A 29 2.93 -10.39 -8.45
CA VAL A 29 2.91 -11.32 -7.32
C VAL A 29 2.39 -10.54 -6.11
N VAL A 30 1.32 -11.01 -5.49
CA VAL A 30 0.61 -10.27 -4.44
C VAL A 30 0.65 -11.04 -3.13
N ARG A 31 0.97 -10.31 -2.05
CA ARG A 31 0.80 -10.80 -0.68
C ARG A 31 -0.07 -9.80 0.06
N THR A 32 -0.73 -10.26 1.12
CA THR A 32 -1.68 -9.43 1.85
C THR A 32 -1.39 -9.44 3.35
N ALA A 33 -1.80 -8.36 4.02
CA ALA A 33 -1.76 -8.25 5.46
C ALA A 33 -2.98 -7.46 5.92
N GLU A 34 -3.56 -7.84 7.06
CA GLU A 34 -4.78 -7.21 7.57
C GLU A 34 -4.52 -6.25 8.72
N ASN A 35 -3.28 -6.18 9.20
CA ASN A 35 -2.90 -5.29 10.31
C ASN A 35 -1.38 -5.05 10.29
N ALA A 36 -0.91 -4.21 11.21
CA ALA A 36 0.49 -3.83 11.28
C ALA A 36 1.43 -5.03 11.55
N ASP A 37 1.03 -5.91 12.47
CA ASP A 37 1.85 -7.08 12.80
C ASP A 37 2.04 -7.99 11.60
N GLU A 38 0.96 -8.26 10.87
CA GLU A 38 1.03 -9.06 9.65
C GLU A 38 1.87 -8.37 8.59
N ALA A 39 1.73 -7.05 8.47
CA ALA A 39 2.51 -6.29 7.49
C ALA A 39 4.01 -6.46 7.73
N PHE A 40 4.46 -6.30 8.97
CA PHE A 40 5.88 -6.48 9.28
C PHE A 40 6.35 -7.92 9.10
N LYS A 41 5.49 -8.91 9.38
CA LYS A 41 5.80 -10.31 9.10
C LYS A 41 6.01 -10.55 7.61
N ARG A 42 5.15 -10.00 6.78
CA ARG A 42 5.27 -10.12 5.32
C ARG A 42 6.54 -9.43 4.82
N LEU A 43 6.85 -8.24 5.35
CA LEU A 43 8.07 -7.52 4.98
C LEU A 43 9.33 -8.32 5.30
N ALA A 44 9.37 -8.93 6.48
CA ALA A 44 10.51 -9.75 6.90
C ALA A 44 10.66 -11.02 6.08
N ASP A 45 9.54 -11.60 5.66
CA ASP A 45 9.52 -12.85 4.90
C ASP A 45 9.93 -12.62 3.44
N GLN A 46 9.43 -11.58 2.83
CA GLN A 46 9.77 -11.23 1.46
C GLN A 46 9.58 -9.72 1.24
N LYS A 47 10.68 -9.02 0.99
CA LYS A 47 10.63 -7.57 0.75
C LYS A 47 9.88 -7.29 -0.55
N PRO A 48 8.77 -6.52 -0.50
CA PRO A 48 8.03 -6.19 -1.71
C PRO A 48 8.70 -5.04 -2.48
N ASP A 49 8.25 -4.85 -3.71
CA ASP A 49 8.66 -3.72 -4.53
C ASP A 49 7.76 -2.51 -4.32
N LEU A 50 6.56 -2.74 -3.80
CA LEU A 50 5.55 -1.72 -3.58
C LEU A 50 4.60 -2.16 -2.47
N ILE A 51 4.13 -1.21 -1.66
CA ILE A 51 3.08 -1.45 -0.67
C ILE A 51 1.87 -0.59 -1.03
N LEU A 52 0.69 -1.21 -1.07
CA LEU A 52 -0.58 -0.50 -1.14
C LEU A 52 -1.17 -0.49 0.27
N MET A 53 -1.40 0.69 0.82
CA MET A 53 -1.71 0.87 2.25
C MET A 53 -3.06 1.54 2.46
N ASP A 54 -4.00 0.85 3.12
CA ASP A 54 -5.19 1.52 3.64
C ASP A 54 -4.86 2.20 4.97
N VAL A 55 -5.49 3.32 5.25
CA VAL A 55 -5.25 4.06 6.50
C VAL A 55 -6.35 3.84 7.54
N VAL A 56 -7.50 3.35 7.14
CA VAL A 56 -8.63 3.10 8.07
C VAL A 56 -8.58 1.64 8.51
N MET A 57 -7.85 1.37 9.60
CA MET A 57 -7.72 0.02 10.15
C MET A 57 -7.86 0.07 11.68
N PRO A 58 -8.44 -0.98 12.30
CA PRO A 58 -8.52 -1.06 13.76
C PRO A 58 -7.12 -1.10 14.39
N GLY A 59 -6.98 -0.47 15.54
CA GLY A 59 -5.70 -0.42 16.24
C GLY A 59 -4.82 0.66 15.67
N GLN A 60 -3.73 0.28 15.00
CA GLN A 60 -2.81 1.22 14.38
C GLN A 60 -3.33 1.64 13.01
N ASN A 61 -3.48 2.95 12.76
CA ASN A 61 -3.91 3.42 11.46
C ASN A 61 -2.77 3.35 10.42
N GLY A 62 -3.14 3.38 9.14
CA GLY A 62 -2.18 3.23 8.06
C GLY A 62 -1.21 4.40 7.89
N PHE A 63 -1.55 5.60 8.37
CA PHE A 63 -0.62 6.72 8.38
C PHE A 63 0.56 6.44 9.31
N GLN A 64 0.26 5.94 10.51
CA GLN A 64 1.29 5.58 11.49
C GLN A 64 2.14 4.42 10.96
N LEU A 65 1.51 3.43 10.36
CA LEU A 65 2.20 2.28 9.80
C LEU A 65 3.10 2.69 8.63
N THR A 66 2.63 3.58 7.77
CA THR A 66 3.43 4.14 6.67
C THR A 66 4.70 4.79 7.22
N ARG A 67 4.56 5.60 8.26
CA ARG A 67 5.69 6.25 8.90
C ARG A 67 6.65 5.25 9.51
N ALA A 68 6.13 4.23 10.19
CA ALA A 68 6.95 3.20 10.83
C ALA A 68 7.78 2.43 9.80
N ILE A 69 7.17 2.04 8.69
CA ILE A 69 7.87 1.34 7.61
C ILE A 69 8.92 2.24 6.98
N ASN A 70 8.54 3.50 6.70
CA ASN A 70 9.45 4.45 6.07
C ASN A 70 10.66 4.79 6.93
N ARG A 71 10.54 4.65 8.25
CA ARG A 71 11.63 4.89 9.20
C ARG A 71 12.46 3.65 9.50
N THR A 72 12.04 2.48 9.03
CA THR A 72 12.80 1.25 9.20
C THR A 72 13.81 1.16 8.06
N PRO A 73 15.12 1.21 8.34
CA PRO A 73 16.14 1.30 7.28
C PRO A 73 16.02 0.23 6.22
N GLU A 74 15.65 -1.00 6.60
CA GLU A 74 15.51 -2.12 5.67
C GLU A 74 14.40 -1.89 4.65
N TYR A 75 13.38 -1.12 4.99
CA TYR A 75 12.18 -0.92 4.16
C TYR A 75 11.98 0.52 3.71
N ALA A 76 12.87 1.42 4.07
CA ALA A 76 12.73 2.85 3.80
C ALA A 76 12.68 3.17 2.29
N ASP A 77 13.24 2.30 1.47
CA ASP A 77 13.26 2.47 0.01
C ASP A 77 12.04 1.86 -0.70
N VAL A 78 11.18 1.12 0.03
CA VAL A 78 9.98 0.53 -0.56
C VAL A 78 8.92 1.63 -0.72
N PRO A 79 8.47 1.93 -1.95
CA PRO A 79 7.44 2.94 -2.13
C PRO A 79 6.10 2.46 -1.57
N ILE A 80 5.35 3.41 -1.01
CA ILE A 80 4.01 3.16 -0.45
C ILE A 80 3.02 4.05 -1.17
N ILE A 81 1.97 3.46 -1.74
CA ILE A 81 0.82 4.20 -2.26
C ILE A 81 -0.32 3.99 -1.28
N ILE A 82 -0.89 5.07 -0.76
CA ILE A 82 -2.05 4.98 0.12
C ILE A 82 -3.30 4.79 -0.75
N CYS A 83 -4.11 3.78 -0.41
CA CYS A 83 -5.38 3.49 -1.08
C CYS A 83 -6.46 3.47 -0.02
N THR A 84 -7.29 4.51 0.07
CA THR A 84 -8.24 4.67 1.17
C THR A 84 -9.48 5.43 0.76
N SER A 85 -10.55 5.28 1.55
CA SER A 85 -11.78 6.06 1.37
C SER A 85 -11.66 7.50 1.88
N LYS A 86 -10.58 7.83 2.60
CA LYS A 86 -10.35 9.21 3.07
C LYS A 86 -9.95 10.09 1.88
N SER A 87 -10.81 11.04 1.52
CA SER A 87 -10.66 11.80 0.28
C SER A 87 -10.37 13.29 0.47
N LEU A 88 -10.23 13.75 1.72
CA LEU A 88 -9.94 15.16 1.98
C LEU A 88 -8.50 15.49 1.59
N GLU A 89 -8.30 16.71 1.11
CA GLU A 89 -6.97 17.19 0.76
C GLU A 89 -6.02 17.14 1.95
N THR A 90 -6.53 17.41 3.17
CA THR A 90 -5.73 17.30 4.40
C THR A 90 -5.25 15.88 4.65
N ASP A 91 -6.09 14.87 4.35
CA ASP A 91 -5.70 13.47 4.47
C ASP A 91 -4.56 13.13 3.51
N ARG A 92 -4.68 13.61 2.27
CA ARG A 92 -3.66 13.40 1.25
C ARG A 92 -2.33 14.01 1.64
N VAL A 93 -2.35 15.27 2.09
CA VAL A 93 -1.14 15.97 2.53
C VAL A 93 -0.50 15.24 3.70
N TRP A 94 -1.33 14.79 4.65
CA TRP A 94 -0.83 14.06 5.82
C TRP A 94 -0.15 12.75 5.42
N GLY A 95 -0.78 11.99 4.51
CA GLY A 95 -0.21 10.75 4.01
C GLY A 95 1.15 10.95 3.35
N MET A 96 1.25 11.97 2.50
CA MET A 96 2.51 12.27 1.83
C MET A 96 3.60 12.66 2.83
N ARG A 97 3.23 13.35 3.90
CA ARG A 97 4.18 13.71 4.98
C ARG A 97 4.67 12.49 5.75
N GLN A 98 3.89 11.41 5.81
CA GLN A 98 4.32 10.18 6.47
C GLN A 98 5.28 9.36 5.61
N GLY A 99 5.51 9.77 4.38
CA GLY A 99 6.45 9.13 3.47
C GLY A 99 5.82 8.38 2.31
N ALA A 100 4.50 8.47 2.13
CA ALA A 100 3.85 7.88 0.96
C ALA A 100 4.32 8.56 -0.32
N ARG A 101 4.44 7.78 -1.39
CA ARG A 101 4.82 8.28 -2.70
C ARG A 101 3.63 8.78 -3.50
N ASP A 102 2.45 8.23 -3.23
CA ASP A 102 1.23 8.64 -3.93
C ASP A 102 0.01 8.26 -3.10
N TYR A 103 -1.17 8.65 -3.58
CA TYR A 103 -2.42 8.53 -2.85
C TYR A 103 -3.56 8.23 -3.83
N ILE A 104 -4.37 7.23 -3.53
CA ILE A 104 -5.55 6.87 -4.34
C ILE A 104 -6.76 6.84 -3.42
N THR A 105 -7.84 7.51 -3.85
CA THR A 105 -9.10 7.47 -3.13
C THR A 105 -9.97 6.32 -3.66
N LYS A 106 -10.51 5.51 -2.75
CA LYS A 106 -11.42 4.42 -3.12
C LYS A 106 -12.77 4.99 -3.58
N PRO A 107 -13.45 4.33 -4.51
CA PRO A 107 -13.12 3.05 -5.12
C PRO A 107 -11.93 3.17 -6.08
N VAL A 108 -11.07 2.17 -6.06
CA VAL A 108 -9.85 2.20 -6.86
C VAL A 108 -10.18 2.09 -8.33
N ASN A 109 -9.69 3.06 -9.10
CA ASN A 109 -9.77 3.01 -10.57
C ASN A 109 -8.53 2.27 -11.07
N ALA A 110 -8.73 1.20 -11.82
CA ALA A 110 -7.64 0.34 -12.30
C ALA A 110 -6.62 1.13 -13.13
N ALA A 111 -7.09 1.97 -14.04
CA ALA A 111 -6.21 2.75 -14.91
C ALA A 111 -5.33 3.70 -14.09
N GLU A 112 -5.92 4.36 -13.10
CA GLU A 112 -5.17 5.24 -12.19
C GLU A 112 -4.12 4.47 -11.41
N LEU A 113 -4.49 3.32 -10.85
CA LEU A 113 -3.57 2.49 -10.09
C LEU A 113 -2.38 2.05 -10.94
N PHE A 114 -2.63 1.53 -12.14
CA PHE A 114 -1.56 1.06 -13.01
C PHE A 114 -0.66 2.21 -13.49
N ALA A 115 -1.25 3.38 -13.76
CA ALA A 115 -0.46 4.55 -14.13
C ALA A 115 0.50 4.97 -13.00
N LYS A 116 0.02 4.93 -11.75
CA LYS A 116 0.85 5.29 -10.60
C LYS A 116 1.92 4.25 -10.32
N ILE A 117 1.62 2.97 -10.49
CA ILE A 117 2.62 1.90 -10.38
C ILE A 117 3.70 2.09 -11.43
N LYS A 118 3.30 2.35 -12.67
CA LYS A 118 4.24 2.56 -13.76
C LYS A 118 5.14 3.77 -13.52
N ALA A 119 4.61 4.82 -12.93
CA ALA A 119 5.39 6.02 -12.63
C ALA A 119 6.49 5.76 -11.59
N LEU A 120 6.36 4.71 -10.79
CA LEU A 120 7.37 4.32 -9.79
C LEU A 120 8.40 3.33 -10.34
N ASP A 121 8.15 2.77 -11.50
CA ASP A 121 9.11 1.84 -12.15
C ASP A 121 10.41 2.58 -12.67
#